data_57d0d4824fabf7cf455e5dca25ad993e
#
_entry.id   57d0d4824fabf7cf455e5dca25ad993e
#
_cell.length_a   1.000
_cell.length_b   1.000
_cell.length_c   1.000
_cell.angle_alpha   90.00
_cell.angle_beta   90.00
_cell.angle_gamma   90.00
#
_symmetry.space_group_name_H-M   'P 1'
#
loop_
_entity.id
_entity.type
_entity.pdbx_description
1 polymer ?
#
loop_
_entity_poly.entity_id
_entity_poly.type
_entity_poly.pdbx_seq_one_letter_code
_entity_poly.pdbx_strand_id
1 'polypeptide(L)'
;MNVPKLLEAATLLVPEEIATEKDITVRDVWEYLREDEWDTALGLLEELGDIEPLPVSFWEILATAAEQMRLDRSAAWCHWRSYETRNGIIRADLTLRPASEARRQTSFDGAGVLRPMWNIGNRTPSGEPGLNIARLWAEFIPFLEPIGRSSVRLAPLDPMKWQHLRPGHVITMHADRSVAGTAVILEIHHPQTPRGQ
;
A
#
# COMPACT_ATOMS: atom_id res chain seq x y z
N MET A 1 -14.06 -13.49 17.58
CA MET A 1 -14.85 -12.25 17.74
C MET A 1 -15.66 -12.12 16.46
N ASN A 2 -16.94 -11.73 16.52
CA ASN A 2 -17.76 -11.59 15.30
C ASN A 2 -17.48 -10.26 14.58
N VAL A 3 -17.83 -10.15 13.31
CA VAL A 3 -17.56 -9.00 12.45
C VAL A 3 -17.99 -7.67 13.08
N PRO A 4 -19.24 -7.47 13.56
CA PRO A 4 -19.64 -6.20 14.18
C PRO A 4 -18.70 -5.75 15.30
N LYS A 5 -18.34 -6.64 16.21
CA LYS A 5 -17.43 -6.31 17.33
C LYS A 5 -16.00 -5.96 16.88
N LEU A 6 -15.56 -6.51 15.76
CA LEU A 6 -14.28 -6.13 15.18
C LEU A 6 -14.35 -4.71 14.62
N LEU A 7 -15.40 -4.40 13.85
CA LEU A 7 -15.57 -3.06 13.27
C LEU A 7 -15.81 -2.00 14.36
N GLU A 8 -16.62 -2.29 15.40
CA GLU A 8 -16.76 -1.43 16.59
C GLU A 8 -15.40 -1.14 17.23
N ALA A 9 -14.58 -2.19 17.45
CA ALA A 9 -13.26 -2.04 18.06
C ALA A 9 -12.30 -1.22 17.17
N ALA A 10 -12.36 -1.36 15.85
CA ALA A 10 -11.58 -0.54 14.92
C ALA A 10 -12.05 0.92 14.95
N THR A 11 -13.37 1.15 14.95
CA THR A 11 -13.97 2.49 15.01
C THR A 11 -13.52 3.29 16.23
N LEU A 12 -13.37 2.63 17.39
CA LEU A 12 -12.86 3.26 18.61
C LEU A 12 -11.38 3.67 18.56
N LEU A 13 -10.63 3.21 17.55
CA LEU A 13 -9.23 3.59 17.34
C LEU A 13 -9.08 4.80 16.42
N VAL A 14 -10.15 5.24 15.78
CA VAL A 14 -10.15 6.42 14.88
C VAL A 14 -10.52 7.65 15.72
N PRO A 15 -9.69 8.70 15.73
CA PRO A 15 -10.03 9.97 16.38
C PRO A 15 -11.30 10.60 15.79
N GLU A 16 -12.15 11.18 16.66
CA GLU A 16 -13.45 11.75 16.25
C GLU A 16 -13.31 12.96 15.32
N GLU A 17 -12.18 13.67 15.39
CA GLU A 17 -11.87 14.85 14.58
C GLU A 17 -11.48 14.51 13.14
N ILE A 18 -11.21 13.24 12.81
CA ILE A 18 -10.84 12.84 11.45
C ILE A 18 -12.09 12.83 10.56
N ALA A 19 -11.97 13.50 9.43
CA ALA A 19 -12.95 13.48 8.36
C ALA A 19 -12.27 13.32 7.00
N THR A 20 -12.91 12.62 6.07
CA THR A 20 -12.45 12.53 4.69
C THR A 20 -12.75 13.81 3.91
N GLU A 21 -12.24 13.94 2.67
CA GLU A 21 -12.57 15.06 1.77
C GLU A 21 -14.07 15.18 1.46
N LYS A 22 -14.84 14.12 1.72
CA LYS A 22 -16.31 14.07 1.55
C LYS A 22 -17.06 14.24 2.87
N ASP A 23 -16.41 14.77 3.89
CA ASP A 23 -16.94 14.94 5.24
C ASP A 23 -17.42 13.65 5.93
N ILE A 24 -16.92 12.48 5.50
CA ILE A 24 -17.19 11.19 6.16
C ILE A 24 -16.40 11.15 7.47
N THR A 25 -17.07 10.80 8.54
CA THR A 25 -16.56 10.77 9.92
C THR A 25 -16.81 9.43 10.59
N VAL A 26 -16.27 9.24 11.79
CA VAL A 26 -16.57 8.07 12.66
C VAL A 26 -18.07 7.93 12.94
N ARG A 27 -18.84 9.03 12.97
CA ARG A 27 -20.30 8.98 13.16
C ARG A 27 -20.99 8.20 12.06
N ASP A 28 -20.58 8.42 10.80
CA ASP A 28 -21.18 7.72 9.66
C ASP A 28 -20.90 6.22 9.75
N VAL A 29 -19.71 5.83 10.19
CA VAL A 29 -19.38 4.41 10.45
C VAL A 29 -20.35 3.80 11.47
N TRP A 30 -20.62 4.51 12.59
CA TRP A 30 -21.58 4.04 13.60
C TRP A 30 -23.00 3.91 13.07
N GLU A 31 -23.41 4.74 12.12
CA GLU A 31 -24.74 4.64 11.49
C GLU A 31 -24.83 3.35 10.67
N TYR A 32 -23.87 3.06 9.81
CA TYR A 32 -23.84 1.81 9.02
C TYR A 32 -23.74 0.55 9.90
N LEU A 33 -22.97 0.60 11.00
CA LEU A 33 -22.91 -0.51 11.96
C LEU A 33 -24.26 -0.81 12.61
N ARG A 34 -25.11 0.19 12.86
CA ARG A 34 -26.47 0.00 13.40
C ARG A 34 -27.45 -0.58 12.38
N GLU A 35 -27.17 -0.40 11.11
CA GLU A 35 -27.98 -0.89 9.98
C GLU A 35 -27.51 -2.26 9.47
N ASP A 36 -26.54 -2.89 10.16
CA ASP A 36 -25.88 -4.14 9.76
C ASP A 36 -25.19 -4.10 8.39
N GLU A 37 -24.86 -2.89 7.89
CA GLU A 37 -24.13 -2.66 6.63
C GLU A 37 -22.60 -2.70 6.86
N TRP A 38 -22.09 -3.87 7.19
CA TRP A 38 -20.71 -4.07 7.65
C TRP A 38 -19.65 -3.88 6.58
N ASP A 39 -19.95 -4.17 5.33
CA ASP A 39 -19.06 -3.97 4.18
C ASP A 39 -18.88 -2.47 3.90
N THR A 40 -19.96 -1.69 3.97
CA THR A 40 -19.92 -0.23 3.87
C THR A 40 -19.12 0.36 5.04
N ALA A 41 -19.40 -0.06 6.28
CA ALA A 41 -18.67 0.39 7.48
C ALA A 41 -17.16 0.08 7.38
N LEU A 42 -16.78 -1.10 6.88
CA LEU A 42 -15.37 -1.45 6.63
C LEU A 42 -14.73 -0.50 5.61
N GLY A 43 -15.41 -0.25 4.48
CA GLY A 43 -14.91 0.66 3.44
C GLY A 43 -14.67 2.08 3.95
N LEU A 44 -15.60 2.60 4.78
CA LEU A 44 -15.42 3.92 5.40
C LEU A 44 -14.24 3.94 6.39
N LEU A 45 -14.04 2.87 7.15
CA LEU A 45 -12.88 2.76 8.05
C LEU A 45 -11.56 2.71 7.26
N GLU A 46 -11.53 2.03 6.11
CA GLU A 46 -10.37 2.05 5.22
C GLU A 46 -10.07 3.48 4.73
N GLU A 47 -11.09 4.23 4.30
CA GLU A 47 -10.94 5.62 3.87
C GLU A 47 -10.44 6.53 5.01
N LEU A 48 -11.03 6.44 6.20
CA LEU A 48 -10.59 7.21 7.37
C LEU A 48 -9.16 6.89 7.79
N GLY A 49 -8.76 5.61 7.66
CA GLY A 49 -7.39 5.16 7.94
C GLY A 49 -6.35 5.66 6.96
N ASP A 50 -6.76 6.21 5.80
CA ASP A 50 -5.85 6.83 4.83
C ASP A 50 -5.56 8.31 5.13
N ILE A 51 -6.38 8.97 5.97
CA ILE A 51 -6.25 10.40 6.28
C ILE A 51 -5.10 10.64 7.25
N GLU A 52 -5.04 9.87 8.33
CA GLU A 52 -3.98 9.98 9.34
C GLU A 52 -3.38 8.62 9.70
N PRO A 53 -2.14 8.59 10.17
CA PRO A 53 -1.49 7.36 10.61
C PRO A 53 -2.21 6.75 11.82
N LEU A 54 -2.92 5.64 11.60
CA LEU A 54 -3.56 4.86 12.65
C LEU A 54 -2.66 3.71 13.14
N PRO A 55 -2.88 3.22 14.38
CA PRO A 55 -2.04 2.17 14.96
C PRO A 55 -2.14 0.85 14.16
N VAL A 56 -1.11 0.03 14.24
CA VAL A 56 -1.05 -1.29 13.56
C VAL A 56 -2.27 -2.15 13.89
N SER A 57 -2.71 -2.12 15.17
CA SER A 57 -3.89 -2.87 15.63
C SER A 57 -5.18 -2.52 14.90
N PHE A 58 -5.35 -1.27 14.46
CA PHE A 58 -6.48 -0.87 13.62
C PHE A 58 -6.53 -1.70 12.34
N TRP A 59 -5.44 -1.74 11.60
CA TRP A 59 -5.35 -2.49 10.33
C TRP A 59 -5.46 -4.00 10.51
N GLU A 60 -4.95 -4.54 11.62
CA GLU A 60 -5.06 -5.97 11.95
C GLU A 60 -6.50 -6.39 12.26
N ILE A 61 -7.23 -5.54 12.97
CA ILE A 61 -8.64 -5.75 13.27
C ILE A 61 -9.46 -5.71 11.97
N LEU A 62 -9.23 -4.70 11.11
CA LEU A 62 -9.92 -4.61 9.82
C LEU A 62 -9.60 -5.79 8.91
N ALA A 63 -8.33 -6.23 8.84
CA ALA A 63 -7.95 -7.41 8.08
C ALA A 63 -8.76 -8.64 8.53
N THR A 64 -8.86 -8.87 9.85
CA THR A 64 -9.63 -9.98 10.42
C THR A 64 -11.12 -9.88 10.09
N ALA A 65 -11.70 -8.67 10.11
CA ALA A 65 -13.10 -8.44 9.75
C ALA A 65 -13.33 -8.73 8.26
N ALA A 66 -12.47 -8.21 7.38
CA ALA A 66 -12.53 -8.41 5.94
C ALA A 66 -12.41 -9.90 5.56
N GLU A 67 -11.50 -10.66 6.20
CA GLU A 67 -11.35 -12.10 6.02
C GLU A 67 -12.64 -12.86 6.40
N GLN A 68 -13.25 -12.52 7.54
CA GLN A 68 -14.50 -13.16 7.97
C GLN A 68 -15.66 -12.85 7.02
N MET A 69 -15.68 -11.67 6.39
CA MET A 69 -16.66 -11.27 5.37
C MET A 69 -16.31 -11.78 3.97
N ARG A 70 -15.14 -12.42 3.78
CA ARG A 70 -14.61 -12.88 2.48
C ARG A 70 -14.42 -11.75 1.47
N LEU A 71 -14.01 -10.59 1.96
CA LEU A 71 -13.64 -9.43 1.16
C LEU A 71 -12.14 -9.45 0.89
N ASP A 72 -11.71 -10.34 -0.01
CA ASP A 72 -10.28 -10.66 -0.24
C ASP A 72 -9.43 -9.43 -0.55
N ARG A 73 -9.97 -8.46 -1.30
CA ARG A 73 -9.23 -7.24 -1.65
C ARG A 73 -9.03 -6.33 -0.44
N SER A 74 -10.07 -6.11 0.36
CA SER A 74 -9.99 -5.34 1.60
C SER A 74 -9.06 -6.02 2.60
N ALA A 75 -9.14 -7.35 2.73
CA ALA A 75 -8.21 -8.10 3.59
C ALA A 75 -6.75 -7.89 3.14
N ALA A 76 -6.47 -8.04 1.84
CA ALA A 76 -5.14 -7.81 1.29
C ALA A 76 -4.65 -6.37 1.50
N TRP A 77 -5.54 -5.38 1.34
CA TRP A 77 -5.25 -3.97 1.61
C TRP A 77 -4.92 -3.72 3.08
N CYS A 78 -5.76 -4.20 4.01
CA CYS A 78 -5.52 -4.04 5.44
C CYS A 78 -4.22 -4.71 5.91
N HIS A 79 -3.88 -5.90 5.38
CA HIS A 79 -2.57 -6.53 5.61
C HIS A 79 -1.42 -5.70 5.05
N TRP A 80 -1.60 -5.11 3.87
CA TRP A 80 -0.60 -4.20 3.30
C TRP A 80 -0.38 -2.99 4.20
N ARG A 81 -1.46 -2.33 4.65
CA ARG A 81 -1.40 -1.17 5.54
C ARG A 81 -0.79 -1.49 6.90
N SER A 82 -1.11 -2.67 7.46
CA SER A 82 -0.46 -3.16 8.68
C SER A 82 1.05 -3.31 8.50
N TYR A 83 1.49 -3.87 7.37
CA TYR A 83 2.91 -3.96 7.03
C TYR A 83 3.55 -2.58 6.87
N GLU A 84 2.91 -1.68 6.13
CA GLU A 84 3.35 -0.31 5.88
C GLU A 84 3.56 0.47 7.19
N THR A 85 2.60 0.38 8.10
CA THR A 85 2.66 1.04 9.41
C THR A 85 3.86 0.57 10.24
N ARG A 86 4.21 -0.73 10.16
CA ARG A 86 5.35 -1.30 10.88
C ARG A 86 6.69 -1.00 10.25
N ASN A 87 6.77 -1.00 8.91
CA ASN A 87 8.05 -1.05 8.19
C ASN A 87 8.33 0.21 7.38
N GLY A 88 7.31 1.07 7.21
CA GLY A 88 7.35 2.16 6.25
C GLY A 88 7.19 1.68 4.80
N ILE A 89 6.96 2.63 3.90
CA ILE A 89 6.89 2.41 2.45
C ILE A 89 7.44 3.59 1.68
N ILE A 90 7.60 3.40 0.38
CA ILE A 90 7.96 4.44 -0.58
C ILE A 90 6.80 4.61 -1.55
N ARG A 91 6.23 5.81 -1.65
CA ARG A 91 5.28 6.16 -2.70
C ARG A 91 6.02 6.67 -3.92
N ALA A 92 5.62 6.22 -5.08
CA ALA A 92 6.25 6.59 -6.33
C ALA A 92 5.22 6.69 -7.46
N ASP A 93 5.53 7.48 -8.46
CA ASP A 93 4.79 7.60 -9.70
C ASP A 93 5.46 6.71 -10.75
N LEU A 94 4.84 5.58 -11.03
CA LEU A 94 5.35 4.56 -11.95
C LEU A 94 4.78 4.76 -13.35
N THR A 95 5.66 4.82 -14.33
CA THR A 95 5.33 4.75 -15.76
C THR A 95 5.89 3.47 -16.35
N LEU A 96 5.03 2.62 -16.90
CA LEU A 96 5.41 1.38 -17.57
C LEU A 96 5.81 1.64 -19.03
N ARG A 97 6.78 0.86 -19.51
CA ARG A 97 7.18 0.86 -20.91
C ARG A 97 6.23 0.06 -21.79
N PRO A 98 6.22 0.34 -23.11
CA PRO A 98 5.48 -0.48 -24.08
C PRO A 98 5.83 -1.96 -23.97
N ALA A 99 4.85 -2.84 -24.15
CA ALA A 99 5.04 -4.29 -24.06
C ALA A 99 6.10 -4.82 -25.04
N SER A 100 6.23 -4.19 -26.20
CA SER A 100 7.26 -4.51 -27.22
C SER A 100 8.68 -4.28 -26.72
N GLU A 101 8.90 -3.29 -25.85
CA GLU A 101 10.22 -2.99 -25.26
C GLU A 101 10.47 -3.78 -23.97
N ALA A 102 9.42 -4.08 -23.21
CA ALA A 102 9.50 -4.79 -21.94
C ALA A 102 9.42 -6.32 -22.05
N ARG A 103 9.31 -6.88 -23.26
CA ARG A 103 9.09 -8.33 -23.52
C ARG A 103 7.90 -8.94 -22.80
N ARG A 104 6.92 -8.14 -22.38
CA ARG A 104 5.76 -8.58 -21.63
C ARG A 104 4.47 -8.03 -22.22
N GLN A 105 3.49 -8.91 -22.45
CA GLN A 105 2.22 -8.56 -23.09
C GLN A 105 1.03 -8.48 -22.12
N THR A 106 1.25 -8.75 -20.83
CA THR A 106 0.18 -8.85 -19.83
C THR A 106 0.25 -7.74 -18.80
N SER A 107 -0.91 -7.30 -18.32
CA SER A 107 -1.04 -6.43 -17.17
C SER A 107 -0.45 -7.04 -15.90
N PHE A 108 -0.06 -6.20 -14.96
CA PHE A 108 0.44 -6.62 -13.65
C PHE A 108 -0.67 -6.50 -12.61
N ASP A 109 -0.77 -7.50 -11.73
CA ASP A 109 -1.62 -7.41 -10.55
C ASP A 109 -1.10 -6.29 -9.63
N GLY A 110 -1.98 -5.33 -9.33
CA GLY A 110 -1.68 -4.18 -8.49
C GLY A 110 -1.83 -4.43 -6.99
N ALA A 111 -2.23 -5.63 -6.55
CA ALA A 111 -2.61 -5.92 -5.17
C ALA A 111 -1.45 -6.43 -4.28
N GLY A 112 -0.23 -5.95 -4.48
CA GLY A 112 0.90 -6.23 -3.59
C GLY A 112 1.52 -7.63 -3.71
N VAL A 113 1.05 -8.46 -4.64
CA VAL A 113 1.58 -9.80 -4.91
C VAL A 113 2.89 -9.73 -5.70
N LEU A 114 2.98 -8.76 -6.60
CA LEU A 114 4.13 -8.57 -7.47
C LEU A 114 5.37 -8.14 -6.67
N ARG A 115 6.52 -8.76 -6.99
CA ARG A 115 7.83 -8.48 -6.38
C ARG A 115 8.85 -8.14 -7.45
N PRO A 116 8.71 -7.01 -8.16
CA PRO A 116 9.65 -6.63 -9.20
C PRO A 116 11.03 -6.31 -8.62
N MET A 117 12.03 -6.42 -9.47
CA MET A 117 13.37 -5.96 -9.18
C MET A 117 13.49 -4.48 -9.53
N TRP A 118 14.26 -3.75 -8.72
CA TRP A 118 14.45 -2.31 -8.87
C TRP A 118 15.93 -1.95 -8.90
N ASN A 119 16.34 -1.17 -9.87
CA ASN A 119 17.60 -0.46 -9.82
C ASN A 119 17.36 0.87 -9.09
N ILE A 120 17.93 0.98 -7.91
CA ILE A 120 17.83 2.15 -7.03
C ILE A 120 19.17 2.90 -6.90
N GLY A 121 20.08 2.67 -7.86
CA GLY A 121 21.42 3.28 -7.87
C GLY A 121 22.50 2.51 -7.12
N ASN A 122 22.14 1.43 -6.41
CA ASN A 122 23.11 0.57 -5.74
C ASN A 122 23.98 -0.17 -6.77
N ARG A 123 25.23 -0.46 -6.38
CA ARG A 123 26.16 -1.26 -7.18
C ARG A 123 26.59 -2.51 -6.43
N THR A 124 26.84 -3.56 -7.20
CA THR A 124 27.48 -4.78 -6.70
C THR A 124 28.98 -4.53 -6.44
N PRO A 125 29.67 -5.42 -5.72
CA PRO A 125 31.12 -5.33 -5.54
C PRO A 125 31.91 -5.33 -6.87
N SER A 126 31.34 -5.91 -7.95
CA SER A 126 31.90 -5.87 -9.29
C SER A 126 31.60 -4.56 -10.07
N GLY A 127 30.87 -3.61 -9.47
CA GLY A 127 30.50 -2.32 -10.08
C GLY A 127 29.24 -2.37 -10.97
N GLU A 128 28.63 -3.54 -11.14
CA GLU A 128 27.38 -3.71 -11.90
C GLU A 128 26.19 -3.11 -11.13
N PRO A 129 25.08 -2.74 -11.82
CA PRO A 129 23.87 -2.31 -11.15
C PRO A 129 23.33 -3.38 -10.19
N GLY A 130 23.21 -3.04 -8.92
CA GLY A 130 22.61 -3.90 -7.90
C GLY A 130 21.09 -3.79 -7.93
N LEU A 131 20.40 -4.88 -8.26
CA LEU A 131 18.95 -4.94 -8.25
C LEU A 131 18.45 -5.28 -6.85
N ASN A 132 17.37 -4.61 -6.43
CA ASN A 132 16.75 -4.77 -5.11
C ASN A 132 15.28 -5.10 -5.31
N ILE A 133 14.68 -5.83 -4.36
CA ILE A 133 13.30 -6.28 -4.48
C ILE A 133 12.42 -5.44 -3.56
N ALA A 134 11.29 -4.98 -4.09
CA ALA A 134 10.20 -4.42 -3.32
C ALA A 134 8.88 -4.99 -3.81
N ARG A 135 7.95 -5.26 -2.89
CA ARG A 135 6.56 -5.54 -3.24
C ARG A 135 5.94 -4.26 -3.78
N LEU A 136 4.96 -4.39 -4.67
CA LEU A 136 4.29 -3.27 -5.30
C LEU A 136 2.79 -3.34 -5.06
N TRP A 137 2.20 -2.23 -4.61
CA TRP A 137 0.76 -1.99 -4.59
C TRP A 137 0.43 -0.80 -5.48
N ALA A 138 -0.48 -0.98 -6.45
CA ALA A 138 -0.97 0.11 -7.30
C ALA A 138 -2.16 0.80 -6.62
N GLU A 139 -2.06 2.12 -6.44
CA GLU A 139 -3.15 2.91 -5.87
C GLU A 139 -4.27 3.07 -6.90
N PHE A 140 -5.51 2.91 -6.44
CA PHE A 140 -6.75 3.19 -7.18
C PHE A 140 -7.04 2.30 -8.42
N ILE A 141 -6.13 1.40 -8.81
CA ILE A 141 -6.32 0.51 -9.95
C ILE A 141 -6.00 -0.94 -9.58
N PRO A 142 -6.80 -1.92 -10.05
CA PRO A 142 -6.53 -3.33 -9.76
C PRO A 142 -5.38 -3.91 -10.57
N PHE A 143 -5.13 -3.36 -11.76
CA PHE A 143 -4.09 -3.83 -12.67
C PHE A 143 -3.31 -2.67 -13.28
N LEU A 144 -2.00 -2.87 -13.44
CA LEU A 144 -1.11 -1.97 -14.16
C LEU A 144 -1.02 -2.38 -15.62
N GLU A 145 -1.60 -1.60 -16.51
CA GLU A 145 -1.57 -1.85 -17.95
C GLU A 145 -0.23 -1.42 -18.58
N PRO A 146 0.21 -2.07 -19.67
CA PRO A 146 1.36 -1.61 -20.46
C PRO A 146 1.16 -0.14 -20.89
N ILE A 147 2.24 0.64 -20.88
CA ILE A 147 2.23 2.10 -21.15
C ILE A 147 1.45 2.89 -20.07
N GLY A 148 0.89 2.22 -19.07
CA GLY A 148 0.15 2.86 -18.00
C GLY A 148 1.04 3.67 -17.07
N ARG A 149 0.42 4.66 -16.42
CA ARG A 149 1.00 5.44 -15.33
C ARG A 149 0.10 5.34 -14.10
N SER A 150 0.69 5.11 -12.94
CA SER A 150 -0.05 5.03 -11.69
C SER A 150 0.84 5.38 -10.50
N SER A 151 0.23 5.96 -9.48
CA SER A 151 0.82 6.00 -8.15
C SER A 151 0.91 4.59 -7.59
N VAL A 152 2.07 4.25 -7.05
CA VAL A 152 2.34 2.94 -6.46
C VAL A 152 2.97 3.09 -5.09
N ARG A 153 2.73 2.10 -4.24
CA ARG A 153 3.37 1.93 -2.94
C ARG A 153 4.37 0.79 -3.05
N LEU A 154 5.60 1.05 -2.66
CA LEU A 154 6.70 0.09 -2.69
C LEU A 154 7.06 -0.30 -1.28
N ALA A 155 7.02 -1.60 -0.98
CA ALA A 155 7.44 -2.19 0.28
C ALA A 155 8.77 -2.96 0.07
N PRO A 156 9.93 -2.34 0.36
CA PRO A 156 11.23 -2.98 0.22
C PRO A 156 11.34 -4.25 1.07
N LEU A 157 11.94 -5.32 0.51
CA LEU A 157 12.26 -6.52 1.30
C LEU A 157 13.50 -6.32 2.19
N ASP A 158 14.39 -5.41 1.81
CA ASP A 158 15.55 -4.99 2.60
C ASP A 158 15.55 -3.45 2.68
N PRO A 159 14.82 -2.86 3.65
CA PRO A 159 14.66 -1.41 3.76
C PRO A 159 15.97 -0.65 3.91
N MET A 160 17.00 -1.28 4.48
CA MET A 160 18.30 -0.64 4.70
C MET A 160 18.97 -0.21 3.39
N LYS A 161 18.77 -0.97 2.31
CA LYS A 161 19.35 -0.64 1.00
C LYS A 161 18.69 0.55 0.32
N TRP A 162 17.49 0.95 0.78
CA TRP A 162 16.68 2.00 0.19
C TRP A 162 16.77 3.36 0.92
N GLN A 163 17.51 3.42 2.04
CA GLN A 163 17.60 4.61 2.91
C GLN A 163 18.20 5.86 2.25
N HIS A 164 18.99 5.68 1.18
CA HIS A 164 19.59 6.79 0.44
C HIS A 164 18.61 7.50 -0.49
N LEU A 165 17.44 6.90 -0.77
CA LEU A 165 16.44 7.51 -1.63
C LEU A 165 15.82 8.76 -1.00
N ARG A 166 15.37 9.67 -1.86
CA ARG A 166 14.68 10.91 -1.49
C ARG A 166 13.59 11.20 -2.50
N PRO A 167 12.56 11.98 -2.16
CA PRO A 167 11.59 12.50 -3.14
C PRO A 167 12.32 13.12 -4.34
N GLY A 168 11.79 12.85 -5.53
CA GLY A 168 12.37 13.26 -6.81
C GLY A 168 13.41 12.30 -7.40
N HIS A 169 13.94 11.33 -6.64
CA HIS A 169 14.82 10.31 -7.22
C HIS A 169 14.08 9.43 -8.22
N VAL A 170 14.78 9.08 -9.29
CA VAL A 170 14.28 8.21 -10.35
C VAL A 170 14.87 6.83 -10.18
N ILE A 171 14.00 5.80 -10.14
CA ILE A 171 14.38 4.40 -10.06
C ILE A 171 13.78 3.63 -11.24
N THR A 172 14.35 2.49 -11.61
CA THR A 172 13.84 1.69 -12.72
C THR A 172 13.36 0.32 -12.25
N MET A 173 12.15 -0.05 -12.69
CA MET A 173 11.59 -1.37 -12.51
C MET A 173 12.12 -2.32 -13.59
N HIS A 174 12.52 -3.51 -13.19
CA HIS A 174 13.01 -4.55 -14.07
C HIS A 174 12.09 -5.77 -14.06
N ALA A 175 11.77 -6.27 -15.25
CA ALA A 175 11.19 -7.59 -15.47
C ALA A 175 12.26 -8.42 -16.18
N ASP A 176 12.67 -9.52 -15.57
CA ASP A 176 13.84 -10.30 -15.96
C ASP A 176 15.11 -9.41 -16.02
N ARG A 177 15.69 -9.24 -17.21
CA ARG A 177 16.89 -8.42 -17.44
C ARG A 177 16.60 -7.10 -18.15
N SER A 178 15.33 -6.80 -18.43
CA SER A 178 14.93 -5.59 -19.17
C SER A 178 14.25 -4.57 -18.26
N VAL A 179 14.42 -3.29 -18.60
CA VAL A 179 13.70 -2.21 -17.91
C VAL A 179 12.22 -2.26 -18.33
N ALA A 180 11.33 -2.52 -17.38
CA ALA A 180 9.90 -2.59 -17.58
C ALA A 180 9.18 -1.27 -17.28
N GLY A 181 9.80 -0.39 -16.51
CA GLY A 181 9.21 0.89 -16.15
C GLY A 181 10.19 1.81 -15.44
N THR A 182 9.76 3.04 -15.23
CA THR A 182 10.50 4.07 -14.49
C THR A 182 9.58 4.66 -13.44
N ALA A 183 10.07 4.83 -12.22
CA ALA A 183 9.31 5.43 -11.14
C ALA A 183 10.03 6.64 -10.57
N VAL A 184 9.27 7.71 -10.29
CA VAL A 184 9.74 8.89 -9.57
C VAL A 184 9.26 8.78 -8.13
N ILE A 185 10.17 8.85 -7.16
CA ILE A 185 9.82 8.81 -5.74
C ILE A 185 9.05 10.09 -5.40
N LEU A 186 7.84 9.93 -4.84
CA LEU A 186 7.00 11.01 -4.36
C LEU A 186 7.23 11.28 -2.88
N GLU A 187 7.14 10.22 -2.07
CA GLU A 187 7.19 10.28 -0.61
C GLU A 187 7.89 9.05 -0.03
N ILE A 188 8.45 9.23 1.17
CA ILE A 188 9.03 8.14 1.94
C ILE A 188 8.37 8.16 3.32
N HIS A 189 7.59 7.13 3.61
CA HIS A 189 6.96 6.94 4.89
C HIS A 189 7.85 6.04 5.75
N HIS A 190 8.28 6.57 6.88
CA HIS A 190 9.08 5.82 7.85
C HIS A 190 8.17 4.96 8.74
N PRO A 191 8.72 3.86 9.33
CA PRO A 191 8.00 3.08 10.32
C PRO A 191 7.44 3.96 11.44
N GLN A 192 6.22 3.69 11.89
CA GLN A 192 5.72 4.34 13.09
C GLN A 192 6.53 3.84 14.29
N THR A 193 7.19 4.75 14.96
CA THR A 193 7.83 4.43 16.26
C THR A 193 6.70 4.15 17.26
N PRO A 194 6.70 3.01 17.96
CA PRO A 194 5.74 2.79 19.04
C PRO A 194 5.82 3.98 19.99
N ARG A 195 4.72 4.72 20.16
CA ARG A 195 4.66 5.71 21.24
C ARG A 195 4.85 4.92 22.52
N GLY A 196 5.96 5.18 23.22
CA GLY A 196 6.29 4.52 24.46
C GLY A 196 5.10 4.56 25.44
N GLN A 197 4.78 3.38 25.95
CA GLN A 197 3.84 3.21 27.06
C GLN A 197 4.42 3.85 28.30
#